data_162aa89bb57ceab51223132813258f10
#
_entry.id   162aa89bb57ceab51223132813258f10
#
_cell.length_a   1.000
_cell.length_b   1.000
_cell.length_c   1.000
_cell.angle_alpha   90.00
_cell.angle_beta   90.00
_cell.angle_gamma   90.00
#
_symmetry.space_group_name_H-M   'P 1'
#
loop_
_entity.id
_entity.type
_entity.pdbx_description
1 polymer ?
#
loop_
_entity_poly.entity_id
_entity_poly.type
_entity_poly.pdbx_seq_one_letter_code
_entity_poly.pdbx_strand_id
1 'polypeptide(L)'
;MDMLEIGRGLSPEEERTHFGLWCMMNSPLLIGCDLTSIPQQSLVILKNRNLIAINQDSLGEQAYPIKHIGEGIVLVRDLETVNGLKRAVALFNPTVAPLQMSVSAQELLFDSDITATDLFTDIQLGSLSAIEQTVEPHNSYIYLVEGTKRSLRTLYEAEATYVDGYQNIISPVEAGTPYLRFDKRCGGG
;
A
#
# COMPACT_ATOMS: atom_id res chain seq x y z
N MET A 1 9.45 -3.37 -13.62
CA MET A 1 9.50 -1.90 -13.46
C MET A 1 10.90 -1.45 -13.85
N ASP A 2 11.03 -0.46 -14.71
CA ASP A 2 12.31 -0.04 -15.27
C ASP A 2 12.68 1.36 -14.77
N MET A 3 12.08 2.42 -15.30
CA MET A 3 12.34 3.80 -14.93
C MET A 3 11.06 4.56 -14.61
N LEU A 4 11.21 5.67 -13.85
CA LEU A 4 10.12 6.58 -13.57
C LEU A 4 9.75 7.38 -14.84
N GLU A 5 8.43 7.43 -15.14
CA GLU A 5 7.88 8.20 -16.25
C GLU A 5 7.52 9.65 -15.87
N ILE A 6 8.03 10.14 -14.74
CA ILE A 6 7.81 11.50 -14.24
C ILE A 6 8.51 12.51 -15.17
N GLY A 7 7.78 13.56 -15.55
CA GLY A 7 8.30 14.57 -16.50
C GLY A 7 8.31 14.13 -17.96
N ARG A 8 7.56 13.07 -18.32
CA ARG A 8 7.54 12.48 -19.67
C ARG A 8 6.16 12.47 -20.32
N GLY A 9 5.25 13.31 -19.86
CA GLY A 9 3.95 13.51 -20.52
C GLY A 9 2.74 12.91 -19.81
N LEU A 10 2.90 12.36 -18.61
CA LEU A 10 1.79 12.04 -17.73
C LEU A 10 1.13 13.33 -17.20
N SER A 11 -0.16 13.28 -16.87
CA SER A 11 -0.80 14.37 -16.13
C SER A 11 -0.20 14.49 -14.72
N PRO A 12 -0.36 15.62 -14.03
CA PRO A 12 0.14 15.79 -12.67
C PRO A 12 -0.41 14.74 -11.69
N GLU A 13 -1.65 14.33 -11.85
CA GLU A 13 -2.32 13.30 -11.05
C GLU A 13 -1.72 11.91 -11.32
N GLU A 14 -1.51 11.60 -12.59
CA GLU A 14 -0.85 10.34 -12.99
C GLU A 14 0.61 10.29 -12.54
N GLU A 15 1.35 11.41 -12.60
CA GLU A 15 2.72 11.48 -12.07
C GLU A 15 2.75 11.21 -10.56
N ARG A 16 1.82 11.81 -9.80
CA ARG A 16 1.68 11.55 -8.35
C ARG A 16 1.38 10.09 -8.08
N THR A 17 0.40 9.54 -8.78
CA THR A 17 0.01 8.12 -8.66
C THR A 17 1.18 7.21 -9.01
N HIS A 18 1.84 7.46 -10.14
CA HIS A 18 2.99 6.68 -10.59
C HIS A 18 4.11 6.68 -9.55
N PHE A 19 4.53 7.86 -9.09
CA PHE A 19 5.61 7.97 -8.10
C PHE A 19 5.22 7.33 -6.76
N GLY A 20 4.00 7.58 -6.30
CA GLY A 20 3.50 7.04 -5.05
C GLY A 20 3.43 5.51 -5.06
N LEU A 21 2.86 4.92 -6.10
CA LEU A 21 2.81 3.46 -6.24
C LEU A 21 4.21 2.85 -6.42
N TRP A 22 5.12 3.53 -7.10
CA TRP A 22 6.53 3.10 -7.20
C TRP A 22 7.18 3.01 -5.83
N CYS A 23 6.94 4.02 -4.98
CA CYS A 23 7.42 4.02 -3.59
C CYS A 23 6.77 2.93 -2.76
N MET A 24 5.47 2.70 -2.90
CA MET A 24 4.75 1.62 -2.22
C MET A 24 5.29 0.23 -2.60
N MET A 25 5.67 0.04 -3.85
CA MET A 25 6.20 -1.23 -4.37
C MET A 25 7.69 -1.45 -4.11
N ASN A 26 8.34 -0.60 -3.33
CA ASN A 26 9.78 -0.69 -3.05
C ASN A 26 10.65 -0.75 -4.31
N SER A 27 10.20 -0.11 -5.38
CA SER A 27 10.89 -0.14 -6.68
C SER A 27 12.05 0.84 -6.70
N PRO A 28 13.14 0.54 -7.43
CA PRO A 28 14.25 1.47 -7.60
C PRO A 28 13.77 2.80 -8.20
N LEU A 29 14.16 3.93 -7.60
CA LEU A 29 13.78 5.27 -8.06
C LEU A 29 14.75 5.76 -9.14
N LEU A 30 14.69 5.14 -10.31
CA LEU A 30 15.51 5.53 -11.48
C LEU A 30 14.78 6.57 -12.31
N ILE A 31 15.36 7.76 -12.43
CA ILE A 31 14.78 8.87 -13.18
C ILE A 31 15.01 8.64 -14.68
N GLY A 32 13.90 8.64 -15.45
CA GLY A 32 13.92 8.43 -16.90
C GLY A 32 13.81 9.69 -17.76
N CYS A 33 13.67 10.87 -17.14
CA CYS A 33 13.49 12.13 -17.86
C CYS A 33 14.79 12.97 -17.97
N ASP A 34 14.78 13.96 -18.84
CA ASP A 34 15.82 14.98 -18.91
C ASP A 34 15.64 16.00 -17.77
N LEU A 35 16.55 15.96 -16.80
CA LEU A 35 16.53 16.85 -15.63
C LEU A 35 16.78 18.32 -15.97
N THR A 36 17.32 18.64 -17.16
CA THR A 36 17.58 20.03 -17.57
C THR A 36 16.33 20.75 -18.03
N SER A 37 15.29 20.00 -18.41
CA SER A 37 14.02 20.50 -18.95
C SER A 37 12.78 20.02 -18.18
N ILE A 38 12.95 19.37 -17.02
CA ILE A 38 11.85 18.83 -16.24
C ILE A 38 10.91 19.93 -15.73
N PRO A 39 9.57 19.76 -15.84
CA PRO A 39 8.61 20.69 -15.26
C PRO A 39 8.79 20.81 -13.73
N GLN A 40 8.63 22.04 -13.20
CA GLN A 40 8.80 22.30 -11.76
C GLN A 40 7.86 21.44 -10.90
N GLN A 41 6.63 21.20 -11.34
CA GLN A 41 5.66 20.36 -10.64
C GLN A 41 6.14 18.91 -10.54
N SER A 42 6.70 18.36 -11.62
CA SER A 42 7.26 17.00 -11.64
C SER A 42 8.48 16.89 -10.71
N LEU A 43 9.30 17.93 -10.66
CA LEU A 43 10.44 18.00 -9.74
C LEU A 43 10.01 18.01 -8.27
N VAL A 44 8.88 18.66 -7.93
CA VAL A 44 8.30 18.63 -6.58
C VAL A 44 7.90 17.22 -6.20
N ILE A 45 7.27 16.47 -7.12
CA ILE A 45 6.88 15.07 -6.89
C ILE A 45 8.12 14.21 -6.62
N LEU A 46 9.14 14.30 -7.48
CA LEU A 46 10.39 13.54 -7.32
C LEU A 46 11.14 13.86 -6.02
N LYS A 47 10.93 15.04 -5.44
CA LYS A 47 11.55 15.47 -4.18
C LYS A 47 10.69 15.20 -2.95
N ASN A 48 9.57 14.50 -3.07
CA ASN A 48 8.70 14.21 -1.95
C ASN A 48 9.42 13.30 -0.93
N ARG A 49 9.84 13.89 0.17
CA ARG A 49 10.64 13.20 1.21
C ARG A 49 9.86 12.11 1.92
N ASN A 50 8.55 12.29 2.09
CA ASN A 50 7.70 11.32 2.79
C ASN A 50 7.58 10.03 1.98
N LEU A 51 7.33 10.14 0.68
CA LEU A 51 7.27 8.99 -0.22
C LEU A 51 8.64 8.31 -0.41
N ILE A 52 9.71 9.10 -0.51
CA ILE A 52 11.07 8.55 -0.56
C ILE A 52 11.38 7.78 0.73
N ALA A 53 10.99 8.29 1.90
CA ALA A 53 11.17 7.59 3.17
C ALA A 53 10.42 6.24 3.21
N ILE A 54 9.19 6.19 2.64
CA ILE A 54 8.46 4.93 2.48
C ILE A 54 9.25 3.97 1.57
N ASN A 55 9.73 4.45 0.42
CA ASN A 55 10.51 3.62 -0.51
C ASN A 55 11.80 3.07 0.11
N GLN A 56 12.49 3.89 0.92
CA GLN A 56 13.77 3.56 1.55
C GLN A 56 13.63 2.91 2.93
N ASP A 57 12.42 2.50 3.30
CA ASP A 57 12.18 1.82 4.57
C ASP A 57 12.97 0.53 4.69
N SER A 58 13.63 0.32 5.84
CA SER A 58 14.59 -0.76 6.06
C SER A 58 13.99 -2.16 6.07
N LEU A 59 12.67 -2.28 6.30
CA LEU A 59 11.98 -3.57 6.20
C LEU A 59 12.02 -4.14 4.77
N GLY A 60 12.08 -3.26 3.75
CA GLY A 60 12.28 -3.65 2.35
C GLY A 60 11.09 -4.39 1.71
N GLU A 61 9.96 -4.49 2.39
CA GLU A 61 8.78 -5.17 1.87
C GLU A 61 8.03 -4.35 0.82
N GLN A 62 7.33 -5.03 -0.07
CA GLN A 62 6.44 -4.42 -1.05
C GLN A 62 5.03 -4.27 -0.50
N ALA A 63 4.27 -3.31 -1.03
CA ALA A 63 2.86 -3.22 -0.77
C ALA A 63 2.09 -4.40 -1.39
N TYR A 64 1.00 -4.76 -0.74
CA TYR A 64 0.09 -5.80 -1.17
C TYR A 64 -1.36 -5.33 -1.07
N PRO A 65 -2.26 -5.84 -1.95
CA PRO A 65 -3.67 -5.49 -1.90
C PRO A 65 -4.34 -6.14 -0.69
N ILE A 66 -5.17 -5.36 0.00
CA ILE A 66 -6.00 -5.85 1.10
C ILE A 66 -7.50 -5.80 0.78
N LYS A 67 -7.92 -4.97 -0.15
CA LYS A 67 -9.34 -4.77 -0.45
C LYS A 67 -9.51 -4.27 -1.87
N HIS A 68 -10.56 -4.72 -2.52
CA HIS A 68 -11.04 -4.18 -3.78
C HIS A 68 -12.39 -3.47 -3.57
N ILE A 69 -12.58 -2.32 -4.19
CA ILE A 69 -13.83 -1.56 -4.19
C ILE A 69 -14.16 -1.27 -5.66
N GLY A 70 -14.98 -2.14 -6.27
CA GLY A 70 -15.07 -2.20 -7.72
C GLY A 70 -13.71 -2.58 -8.32
N GLU A 71 -13.20 -1.75 -9.21
CA GLU A 71 -11.84 -1.89 -9.76
C GLU A 71 -10.77 -1.14 -8.91
N GLY A 72 -11.20 -0.33 -7.94
CA GLY A 72 -10.29 0.36 -7.02
C GLY A 72 -9.59 -0.60 -6.07
N ILE A 73 -8.36 -0.28 -5.71
CA ILE A 73 -7.51 -1.16 -4.92
C ILE A 73 -7.01 -0.41 -3.69
N VAL A 74 -7.18 -1.03 -2.52
CA VAL A 74 -6.52 -0.60 -1.29
C VAL A 74 -5.26 -1.43 -1.12
N LEU A 75 -4.11 -0.77 -1.16
CA LEU A 75 -2.80 -1.37 -0.96
C LEU A 75 -2.26 -0.99 0.42
N VAL A 76 -1.58 -1.92 1.05
CA VAL A 76 -0.90 -1.69 2.33
C VAL A 76 0.53 -2.15 2.25
N ARG A 77 1.43 -1.36 2.84
CA ARG A 77 2.83 -1.71 3.03
C ARG A 77 3.17 -1.67 4.52
N ASP A 78 3.76 -2.73 5.00
CA ASP A 78 4.35 -2.75 6.35
C ASP A 78 5.66 -1.97 6.35
N LEU A 79 5.90 -1.25 7.45
CA LEU A 79 7.09 -0.42 7.63
C LEU A 79 7.86 -0.89 8.86
N GLU A 80 9.19 -0.64 8.87
CA GLU A 80 10.04 -0.92 10.02
C GLU A 80 9.64 -0.04 11.20
N THR A 81 8.99 -0.66 12.17
CA THR A 81 8.57 0.02 13.40
C THR A 81 8.51 -0.94 14.58
N VAL A 82 8.66 -0.41 15.78
CA VAL A 82 8.41 -1.20 16.98
C VAL A 82 6.94 -1.60 17.05
N ASN A 83 6.67 -2.91 17.12
CA ASN A 83 5.32 -3.51 17.22
C ASN A 83 4.40 -3.25 16.00
N GLY A 84 4.94 -2.88 14.85
CA GLY A 84 4.16 -2.68 13.63
C GLY A 84 3.08 -1.60 13.74
N LEU A 85 3.33 -0.54 14.50
CA LEU A 85 2.36 0.54 14.76
C LEU A 85 2.20 1.52 13.60
N LYS A 86 2.99 1.39 12.54
CA LYS A 86 2.92 2.23 11.34
C LYS A 86 2.76 1.38 10.09
N ARG A 87 1.93 1.87 9.17
CA ARG A 87 1.74 1.28 7.85
C ARG A 87 1.57 2.38 6.80
N ALA A 88 2.07 2.16 5.60
CA ALA A 88 1.68 2.98 4.46
C ALA A 88 0.43 2.35 3.80
N VAL A 89 -0.52 3.19 3.45
CA VAL A 89 -1.80 2.79 2.84
C VAL A 89 -2.03 3.60 1.59
N ALA A 90 -2.29 2.95 0.46
CA ALA A 90 -2.68 3.61 -0.78
C ALA A 90 -4.10 3.24 -1.17
N LEU A 91 -4.90 4.25 -1.47
CA LEU A 91 -6.20 4.14 -2.13
C LEU A 91 -5.98 4.48 -3.59
N PHE A 92 -6.07 3.50 -4.48
CA PHE A 92 -5.80 3.67 -5.91
C PHE A 92 -7.04 3.42 -6.75
N ASN A 93 -7.39 4.38 -7.60
CA ASN A 93 -8.47 4.29 -8.57
C ASN A 93 -7.90 4.19 -9.99
N PRO A 94 -7.88 3.01 -10.62
CA PRO A 94 -7.44 2.84 -11.99
C PRO A 94 -8.52 3.21 -13.02
N THR A 95 -9.74 3.56 -12.60
CA THR A 95 -10.88 3.76 -13.50
C THR A 95 -10.94 5.17 -14.06
N VAL A 96 -11.85 5.38 -15.02
CA VAL A 96 -12.11 6.67 -15.66
C VAL A 96 -13.20 7.50 -14.95
N ALA A 97 -13.71 7.02 -13.80
CA ALA A 97 -14.72 7.72 -13.01
C ALA A 97 -14.28 7.85 -11.55
N PRO A 98 -14.71 8.89 -10.83
CA PRO A 98 -14.45 9.01 -9.40
C PRO A 98 -14.98 7.79 -8.63
N LEU A 99 -14.25 7.34 -7.63
CA LEU A 99 -14.60 6.18 -6.83
C LEU A 99 -14.53 6.52 -5.34
N GLN A 100 -15.64 6.29 -4.62
CA GLN A 100 -15.64 6.40 -3.17
C GLN A 100 -14.95 5.18 -2.57
N MET A 101 -13.85 5.40 -1.90
CA MET A 101 -13.04 4.35 -1.30
C MET A 101 -12.97 4.51 0.22
N SER A 102 -12.94 3.39 0.92
CA SER A 102 -12.80 3.38 2.37
C SER A 102 -12.02 2.17 2.86
N VAL A 103 -11.28 2.39 3.96
CA VAL A 103 -10.61 1.32 4.70
C VAL A 103 -10.66 1.63 6.18
N SER A 104 -11.13 0.67 6.97
CA SER A 104 -11.24 0.80 8.42
C SER A 104 -9.92 0.49 9.14
N ALA A 105 -9.78 0.99 10.37
CA ALA A 105 -8.67 0.64 11.25
C ALA A 105 -8.54 -0.88 11.46
N GLN A 106 -9.67 -1.58 11.59
CA GLN A 106 -9.69 -3.04 11.73
C GLN A 106 -9.19 -3.77 10.47
N GLU A 107 -9.58 -3.33 9.27
CA GLU A 107 -9.04 -3.88 8.01
C GLU A 107 -7.53 -3.64 7.90
N LEU A 108 -7.04 -2.56 8.51
CA LEU A 108 -5.61 -2.26 8.64
C LEU A 108 -4.96 -2.97 9.84
N LEU A 109 -5.65 -3.90 10.50
CA LEU A 109 -5.20 -4.66 11.66
C LEU A 109 -4.86 -3.79 12.88
N PHE A 110 -5.52 -2.66 13.06
CA PHE A 110 -5.43 -1.86 14.28
C PHE A 110 -6.63 -2.13 15.18
N ASP A 111 -6.38 -2.31 16.47
CA ASP A 111 -7.40 -2.58 17.50
C ASP A 111 -8.01 -1.29 18.09
N SER A 112 -7.60 -0.12 17.60
CA SER A 112 -8.03 1.20 18.05
C SER A 112 -8.15 2.15 16.86
N ASP A 113 -8.63 3.35 17.11
CA ASP A 113 -8.55 4.44 16.14
C ASP A 113 -7.11 4.69 15.71
N ILE A 114 -6.98 5.16 14.49
CA ILE A 114 -5.72 5.46 13.82
C ILE A 114 -5.60 6.96 13.55
N THR A 115 -4.40 7.44 13.39
CA THR A 115 -4.12 8.72 12.73
C THR A 115 -3.58 8.45 11.33
N ALA A 116 -3.89 9.31 10.38
CA ALA A 116 -3.39 9.20 9.03
C ALA A 116 -2.79 10.54 8.58
N THR A 117 -1.64 10.49 7.93
CA THR A 117 -0.98 11.66 7.33
C THR A 117 -0.92 11.46 5.82
N ASP A 118 -1.49 12.37 5.04
CA ASP A 118 -1.38 12.37 3.59
C ASP A 118 0.08 12.66 3.20
N LEU A 119 0.72 11.73 2.49
CA LEU A 119 2.15 11.81 2.18
C LEU A 119 2.47 12.78 1.03
N PHE A 120 1.46 13.27 0.30
CA PHE A 120 1.67 14.31 -0.72
C PHE A 120 1.52 15.73 -0.17
N THR A 121 0.59 15.93 0.78
CA THR A 121 0.25 17.25 1.31
C THR A 121 0.82 17.51 2.71
N ASP A 122 1.27 16.46 3.39
CA ASP A 122 1.74 16.45 4.78
C ASP A 122 0.61 16.85 5.79
N ILE A 123 -0.65 16.73 5.34
CA ILE A 123 -1.80 17.02 6.20
C ILE A 123 -2.10 15.80 7.06
N GLN A 124 -2.10 16.01 8.37
CA GLN A 124 -2.51 15.02 9.34
C GLN A 124 -4.00 15.05 9.55
N LEU A 125 -4.65 13.91 9.32
CA LEU A 125 -6.03 13.65 9.70
C LEU A 125 -6.05 13.23 11.17
N GLY A 126 -7.04 13.69 11.91
CA GLY A 126 -7.18 13.38 13.34
C GLY A 126 -7.41 11.90 13.62
N SER A 127 -7.90 11.58 14.81
CA SER A 127 -8.26 10.21 15.18
C SER A 127 -9.43 9.71 14.33
N LEU A 128 -9.25 8.57 13.66
CA LEU A 128 -10.19 8.00 12.69
C LEU A 128 -10.42 6.51 12.97
N SER A 129 -11.66 6.07 12.87
CA SER A 129 -12.00 4.64 12.81
C SER A 129 -11.88 4.06 11.40
N ALA A 130 -11.91 4.93 10.38
CA ALA A 130 -11.72 4.57 8.97
C ALA A 130 -11.18 5.77 8.18
N ILE A 131 -10.45 5.50 7.10
CA ILE A 131 -10.11 6.48 6.07
C ILE A 131 -11.16 6.38 4.99
N GLU A 132 -11.80 7.50 4.65
CA GLU A 132 -12.79 7.62 3.59
C GLU A 132 -12.35 8.71 2.61
N GLN A 133 -12.31 8.39 1.33
CA GLN A 133 -11.82 9.29 0.30
C GLN A 133 -12.52 9.06 -1.04
N THR A 134 -12.96 10.14 -1.69
CA THR A 134 -13.28 10.10 -3.11
C THR A 134 -11.98 10.20 -3.89
N VAL A 135 -11.66 9.16 -4.62
CA VAL A 135 -10.44 9.09 -5.43
C VAL A 135 -10.81 9.36 -6.89
N GLU A 136 -10.27 10.44 -7.44
CA GLU A 136 -10.50 10.83 -8.82
C GLU A 136 -9.93 9.80 -9.81
N PRO A 137 -10.34 9.82 -11.09
CA PRO A 137 -9.83 8.92 -12.13
C PRO A 137 -8.31 8.91 -12.19
N HIS A 138 -7.72 7.72 -12.35
CA HIS A 138 -6.26 7.50 -12.46
C HIS A 138 -5.43 8.08 -11.32
N ASN A 139 -6.05 8.38 -10.19
CA ASN A 139 -5.40 9.00 -9.03
C ASN A 139 -5.21 8.03 -7.88
N SER A 140 -4.36 8.43 -6.93
CA SER A 140 -4.17 7.73 -5.66
C SER A 140 -3.97 8.70 -4.51
N TYR A 141 -4.43 8.28 -3.33
CA TYR A 141 -4.07 8.90 -2.06
C TYR A 141 -3.20 7.94 -1.26
N ILE A 142 -2.11 8.44 -0.71
CA ILE A 142 -1.17 7.62 0.05
C ILE A 142 -1.00 8.23 1.44
N TYR A 143 -1.27 7.41 2.45
CA TYR A 143 -1.25 7.81 3.84
C TYR A 143 -0.19 7.03 4.63
N LEU A 144 0.50 7.72 5.51
CA LEU A 144 1.14 7.08 6.66
C LEU A 144 0.10 6.93 7.76
N VAL A 145 -0.16 5.71 8.16
CA VAL A 145 -1.15 5.38 9.18
C VAL A 145 -0.43 4.91 10.44
N GLU A 146 -0.82 5.47 11.58
CA GLU A 146 -0.28 5.13 12.89
C GLU A 146 -1.41 4.79 13.86
N GLY A 147 -1.19 3.76 14.67
CA GLY A 147 -2.10 3.33 15.73
C GLY A 147 -1.35 3.02 17.02
N THR A 148 -2.08 2.84 18.11
CA THR A 148 -1.50 2.54 19.44
C THR A 148 -1.35 1.06 19.70
N LYS A 149 -2.16 0.23 19.01
CA LYS A 149 -2.15 -1.21 19.16
C LYS A 149 -2.50 -1.88 17.84
N ARG A 150 -1.76 -2.89 17.47
CA ARG A 150 -1.97 -3.64 16.25
C ARG A 150 -1.97 -5.14 16.52
N SER A 151 -2.87 -5.87 15.87
CA SER A 151 -2.80 -7.32 15.78
C SER A 151 -1.60 -7.72 14.93
N LEU A 152 -0.65 -8.42 15.54
CA LEU A 152 0.52 -8.89 14.83
C LEU A 152 0.14 -9.96 13.83
N ARG A 153 0.64 -9.86 12.63
CA ARG A 153 0.51 -10.84 11.58
C ARG A 153 1.69 -11.80 11.65
N THR A 154 1.40 -13.09 11.77
CA THR A 154 2.44 -14.11 11.64
C THR A 154 2.53 -14.52 10.17
N LEU A 155 3.65 -14.24 9.53
CA LEU A 155 3.95 -14.73 8.18
C LEU A 155 4.56 -16.12 8.32
N TYR A 156 3.93 -17.10 7.66
CA TYR A 156 4.50 -18.44 7.49
C TYR A 156 4.94 -18.57 6.03
N GLU A 157 6.23 -18.68 5.79
CA GLU A 157 6.75 -18.95 4.46
C GLU A 157 6.43 -20.40 4.08
N ALA A 158 5.81 -20.59 2.91
CA ALA A 158 5.36 -21.90 2.47
C ALA A 158 6.54 -22.86 2.25
N GLU A 159 7.70 -22.33 1.88
CA GLU A 159 8.93 -23.08 1.65
C GLU A 159 9.54 -23.67 2.94
N ALA A 160 9.24 -23.04 4.08
CA ALA A 160 9.67 -23.52 5.39
C ALA A 160 8.74 -24.57 5.98
N THR A 161 7.62 -24.86 5.33
CA THR A 161 6.59 -25.74 5.86
C THR A 161 6.65 -27.10 5.17
N TYR A 162 6.98 -28.15 5.91
CA TYR A 162 6.80 -29.53 5.43
C TYR A 162 5.32 -29.86 5.40
N VAL A 163 4.78 -30.10 4.21
CA VAL A 163 3.35 -30.35 4.00
C VAL A 163 3.16 -31.81 3.61
N ASP A 164 2.86 -32.66 4.59
CA ASP A 164 2.46 -34.03 4.35
C ASP A 164 0.95 -34.19 4.64
N GLY A 165 0.21 -34.60 3.61
CA GLY A 165 -1.24 -34.87 3.73
C GLY A 165 -2.14 -33.63 3.87
N TYR A 166 -1.68 -32.45 3.52
CA TYR A 166 -2.45 -31.21 3.53
C TYR A 166 -2.75 -30.71 2.14
N GLN A 167 -3.90 -30.07 1.98
CA GLN A 167 -4.23 -29.36 0.76
C GLN A 167 -3.96 -27.87 0.96
N ASN A 168 -3.16 -27.29 0.08
CA ASN A 168 -2.95 -25.86 0.06
C ASN A 168 -4.20 -25.16 -0.45
N ILE A 169 -4.87 -24.42 0.40
CA ILE A 169 -5.99 -23.58 0.02
C ILE A 169 -5.49 -22.14 0.09
N ILE A 170 -5.38 -21.51 -1.08
CA ILE A 170 -5.23 -20.05 -1.13
C ILE A 170 -6.60 -19.49 -0.83
N SER A 171 -6.81 -19.06 0.41
CA SER A 171 -8.03 -18.39 0.79
C SER A 171 -7.92 -16.91 0.44
N PRO A 172 -8.85 -16.36 -0.35
CA PRO A 172 -9.00 -14.92 -0.41
C PRO A 172 -9.48 -14.46 0.96
N VAL A 173 -8.79 -13.64 1.51
CA VAL A 173 -8.71 -13.09 2.82
C VAL A 173 -10.01 -12.55 3.38
N GLU A 174 -10.34 -12.95 4.55
CA GLU A 174 -11.18 -12.17 5.46
C GLU A 174 -10.43 -10.99 6.10
N ALA A 175 -9.13 -10.86 5.90
CA ALA A 175 -8.27 -9.78 6.40
C ALA A 175 -7.30 -9.20 5.35
N GLY A 176 -7.66 -9.26 4.09
CA GLY A 176 -6.95 -8.51 3.04
C GLY A 176 -5.63 -9.08 2.54
N THR A 177 -5.15 -10.21 2.98
CA THR A 177 -3.94 -10.82 2.41
C THR A 177 -4.15 -12.27 2.02
N PRO A 178 -3.69 -12.69 0.84
CA PRO A 178 -3.62 -14.09 0.52
C PRO A 178 -2.70 -14.77 1.54
N TYR A 179 -3.21 -15.77 2.22
CA TYR A 179 -2.41 -16.66 3.06
C TYR A 179 -2.69 -18.10 2.67
N LEU A 180 -1.68 -18.93 2.85
CA LEU A 180 -1.86 -20.36 2.73
C LEU A 180 -2.52 -20.88 4.01
N ARG A 181 -3.73 -21.42 3.87
CA ARG A 181 -4.38 -22.16 4.92
C ARG A 181 -4.11 -23.65 4.70
N PHE A 182 -3.55 -24.29 5.70
CA PHE A 182 -3.35 -25.72 5.70
C PHE A 182 -4.51 -26.39 6.45
N ASP A 183 -5.40 -27.02 5.72
CA ASP A 183 -6.44 -27.85 6.31
C ASP A 183 -6.03 -29.33 6.28
N LYS A 184 -5.94 -29.95 7.44
CA LYS A 184 -5.72 -31.37 7.54
C LYS A 184 -6.94 -32.11 6.99
N ARG A 185 -6.80 -32.79 5.87
CA ARG A 185 -7.84 -33.75 5.48
C ARG A 185 -7.80 -34.90 6.51
N CYS A 186 -8.91 -35.08 7.21
CA CYS A 186 -9.15 -36.36 7.90
C CYS A 186 -9.18 -37.40 6.79
N GLY A 187 -8.10 -38.15 6.65
CA GLY A 187 -8.11 -39.35 5.84
C GLY A 187 -9.12 -40.27 6.48
N GLY A 188 -10.27 -40.45 5.82
CA GLY A 188 -11.11 -41.62 6.11
C GLY A 188 -10.26 -42.83 5.77
N GLY A 189 -10.00 -43.63 6.79
CA GLY A 189 -9.45 -44.97 6.62
C GLY A 189 -10.42 -45.89 5.93
#